data_9dd1f3dd06592de4caf6f25a3ffe81e2
#
_entry.id   9dd1f3dd06592de4caf6f25a3ffe81e2
#
_cell.length_a   1.000
_cell.length_b   1.000
_cell.length_c   1.000
_cell.angle_alpha   90.00
_cell.angle_beta   90.00
_cell.angle_gamma   90.00
#
_symmetry.space_group_name_H-M   'P 1'
#
loop_
_entity.id
_entity.type
_entity.pdbx_description
1 polymer ?
#
loop_
_entity_poly.entity_id
_entity_poly.type
_entity_poly.pdbx_seq_one_letter_code
_entity_poly.pdbx_strand_id
1 'polypeptide(L)'
;MKVKKIVYPTSLSQIADIEDDNIDVFIELEDGTNISVAVCTPKNLISYMTKENINFIPASPPDIIVKSLTEETIEQAIENYAQEDAFWLKLFFVAGVDKTVIDLDRIDLCLKEMKRINQELLND
;
A
#
# COMPACT_ATOMS: atom_id res chain seq x y z
N MET A 1 8.79 11.91 5.72
CA MET A 1 8.69 11.67 7.19
C MET A 1 9.37 10.36 7.51
N LYS A 2 10.06 10.30 8.63
CA LYS A 2 10.78 9.09 9.01
C LYS A 2 9.89 8.08 9.70
N VAL A 3 10.18 6.81 9.44
CA VAL A 3 9.60 5.69 10.18
C VAL A 3 10.37 5.56 11.49
N LYS A 4 9.64 5.61 12.60
CA LYS A 4 10.23 5.48 13.93
C LYS A 4 10.39 4.03 14.33
N LYS A 5 9.38 3.20 14.03
CA LYS A 5 9.34 1.82 14.47
C LYS A 5 8.46 0.98 13.54
N ILE A 6 8.89 -0.26 13.29
CA ILE A 6 8.11 -1.25 12.57
C ILE A 6 7.91 -2.44 13.50
N VAL A 7 6.65 -2.85 13.69
CA VAL A 7 6.29 -3.96 14.56
C VAL A 7 5.71 -5.09 13.72
N TYR A 8 6.22 -6.28 13.93
CA TYR A 8 5.81 -7.50 13.25
C TYR A 8 4.98 -8.35 14.23
N PRO A 9 3.63 -8.31 14.17
CA PRO A 9 2.79 -9.14 15.04
C PRO A 9 3.08 -10.62 14.86
N THR A 10 3.38 -11.04 13.60
CA THR A 10 3.84 -12.39 13.31
C THR A 10 5.36 -12.35 13.17
N SER A 11 6.05 -13.15 13.94
CA SER A 11 7.51 -13.25 13.84
C SER A 11 7.90 -13.75 12.46
N LEU A 12 8.84 -13.04 11.80
CA LEU A 12 9.31 -13.43 10.47
C LEU A 12 9.95 -14.83 10.49
N SER A 13 10.52 -15.23 11.63
CA SER A 13 11.11 -16.57 11.77
C SER A 13 10.09 -17.70 11.75
N GLN A 14 8.81 -17.40 11.94
CA GLN A 14 7.72 -18.39 11.92
C GLN A 14 7.11 -18.58 10.54
N ILE A 15 7.52 -17.80 9.56
CA ILE A 15 7.02 -17.91 8.18
C ILE A 15 7.71 -19.11 7.52
N ALA A 16 6.89 -20.07 7.05
CA ALA A 16 7.41 -21.29 6.44
C ALA A 16 8.05 -21.04 5.06
N ASP A 17 7.42 -20.18 4.25
CA ASP A 17 7.92 -19.81 2.93
C ASP A 17 7.84 -18.29 2.78
N ILE A 18 9.00 -17.63 2.88
CA ILE A 18 9.07 -16.17 2.79
C ILE A 18 8.74 -15.61 1.41
N GLU A 19 8.65 -16.46 0.40
CA GLU A 19 8.27 -16.07 -0.96
C GLU A 19 6.79 -16.32 -1.25
N ASP A 20 6.06 -16.96 -0.32
CA ASP A 20 4.65 -17.30 -0.52
C ASP A 20 3.87 -17.13 0.78
N ASP A 21 3.69 -15.88 1.19
CA ASP A 21 2.91 -15.57 2.39
C ASP A 21 2.49 -14.11 2.38
N ASN A 22 1.65 -13.75 3.34
CA ASN A 22 1.26 -12.38 3.62
C ASN A 22 1.23 -12.18 5.14
N ILE A 23 1.57 -10.98 5.57
CA ILE A 23 1.59 -10.62 6.99
C ILE A 23 1.07 -9.21 7.18
N ASP A 24 0.56 -8.93 8.37
CA ASP A 24 0.29 -7.56 8.80
C ASP A 24 1.53 -6.97 9.45
N VAL A 25 1.78 -5.69 9.19
CA VAL A 25 2.89 -4.95 9.76
C VAL A 25 2.37 -3.63 10.30
N PHE A 26 2.80 -3.26 11.49
CA PHE A 26 2.43 -1.98 12.10
C PHE A 26 3.59 -1.01 12.01
N ILE A 27 3.29 0.21 11.52
CA ILE A 27 4.27 1.26 11.28
C ILE A 27 3.96 2.44 12.20
N GLU A 28 4.93 2.84 13.01
CA GLU A 28 4.87 4.07 13.77
C GLU A 28 5.76 5.12 13.09
N LEU A 29 5.17 6.26 12.72
CA LEU A 29 5.89 7.39 12.16
C LEU A 29 6.42 8.30 13.25
N GLU A 30 7.37 9.17 12.91
CA GLU A 30 8.02 10.05 13.90
C GLU A 30 7.05 11.04 14.55
N ASP A 31 5.91 11.34 13.92
CA ASP A 31 4.87 12.20 14.49
C ASP A 31 3.89 11.44 15.41
N GLY A 32 4.13 10.16 15.65
CA GLY A 32 3.26 9.32 16.47
C GLY A 32 2.11 8.66 15.72
N THR A 33 1.95 8.91 14.42
CA THR A 33 0.91 8.25 13.61
C THR A 33 1.21 6.76 13.51
N ASN A 34 0.19 5.93 13.74
CA ASN A 34 0.29 4.49 13.60
C ASN A 34 -0.53 4.01 12.40
N ILE A 35 0.11 3.27 11.51
CA ILE A 35 -0.47 2.77 10.28
C ILE A 35 -0.26 1.26 10.22
N SER A 36 -1.31 0.50 9.91
CA SER A 36 -1.18 -0.92 9.63
C SER A 36 -1.23 -1.15 8.13
N VAL A 37 -0.37 -2.03 7.64
CA VAL A 37 -0.29 -2.41 6.24
C VAL A 37 -0.23 -3.93 6.13
N ALA A 38 -0.77 -4.46 5.04
CA ALA A 38 -0.55 -5.85 4.67
C ALA A 38 0.65 -5.92 3.72
N VAL A 39 1.55 -6.85 3.97
CA VAL A 39 2.71 -7.09 3.12
C VAL A 39 2.59 -8.50 2.56
N CYS A 40 2.63 -8.62 1.25
CA CYS A 40 2.45 -9.91 0.57
C CYS A 40 3.47 -10.08 -0.54
N THR A 41 3.56 -11.31 -1.04
CA THR A 41 4.45 -11.66 -2.14
C THR A 41 3.67 -11.96 -3.41
N PRO A 42 4.27 -11.78 -4.60
CA PRO A 42 3.59 -12.12 -5.87
C PRO A 42 3.12 -13.56 -5.92
N LYS A 43 3.93 -14.49 -5.43
CA LYS A 43 3.57 -15.92 -5.40
C LYS A 43 2.35 -16.17 -4.53
N ASN A 44 2.24 -15.48 -3.39
CA ASN A 44 1.08 -15.58 -2.51
C ASN A 44 -0.18 -15.06 -3.20
N LEU A 45 -0.09 -13.96 -3.94
CA LEU A 45 -1.21 -13.41 -4.71
C LEU A 45 -1.69 -14.40 -5.78
N ILE A 46 -0.77 -15.04 -6.47
CA ILE A 46 -1.10 -16.07 -7.49
C ILE A 46 -1.73 -17.27 -6.81
N SER A 47 -1.19 -17.73 -5.69
CA SER A 47 -1.73 -18.86 -4.94
C SER A 47 -3.15 -18.58 -4.47
N TYR A 48 -3.41 -17.37 -3.99
CA TYR A 48 -4.75 -16.94 -3.57
C TYR A 48 -5.75 -16.99 -4.73
N MET A 49 -5.37 -16.42 -5.88
CA MET A 49 -6.22 -16.43 -7.07
C MET A 49 -6.55 -17.85 -7.54
N THR A 50 -5.57 -18.73 -7.49
CA THR A 50 -5.76 -20.13 -7.86
C THR A 50 -6.70 -20.82 -6.89
N LYS A 51 -6.48 -20.64 -5.59
CA LYS A 51 -7.29 -21.27 -4.54
C LYS A 51 -8.75 -20.83 -4.61
N GLU A 52 -8.97 -19.52 -4.78
CA GLU A 52 -10.32 -18.95 -4.82
C GLU A 52 -10.96 -19.00 -6.22
N ASN A 53 -10.23 -19.48 -7.22
CA ASN A 53 -10.68 -19.54 -8.61
C ASN A 53 -11.15 -18.19 -9.15
N ILE A 54 -10.32 -17.15 -8.92
CA ILE A 54 -10.55 -15.81 -9.42
C ILE A 54 -9.40 -15.39 -10.31
N ASN A 55 -9.64 -14.45 -11.22
CA ASN A 55 -8.67 -14.02 -12.22
C ASN A 55 -7.98 -12.69 -11.86
N PHE A 56 -8.41 -12.03 -10.83
CA PHE A 56 -7.83 -10.78 -10.38
C PHE A 56 -8.09 -10.57 -8.89
N ILE A 57 -7.30 -9.70 -8.29
CA ILE A 57 -7.50 -9.26 -6.90
C ILE A 57 -7.75 -7.76 -6.96
N PRO A 58 -8.91 -7.27 -6.46
CA PRO A 58 -9.15 -5.83 -6.39
C PRO A 58 -8.06 -5.13 -5.58
N ALA A 59 -7.61 -3.97 -6.05
CA ALA A 59 -6.66 -3.18 -5.30
C ALA A 59 -7.28 -2.81 -3.95
N SER A 60 -6.61 -3.20 -2.88
CA SER A 60 -7.07 -2.97 -1.51
C SER A 60 -5.94 -2.32 -0.71
N PRO A 61 -5.94 -0.98 -0.64
CA PRO A 61 -4.92 -0.31 0.16
C PRO A 61 -5.13 -0.58 1.66
N PRO A 62 -4.08 -0.59 2.49
CA PRO A 62 -2.69 -0.38 2.06
C PRO A 62 -1.91 -1.70 1.94
N ASP A 63 -1.87 -2.26 0.75
CA ASP A 63 -1.11 -3.48 0.48
C ASP A 63 0.25 -3.12 -0.10
N ILE A 64 1.30 -3.75 0.43
CA ILE A 64 2.67 -3.61 -0.06
C ILE A 64 3.12 -4.96 -0.59
N ILE A 65 3.61 -4.98 -1.82
CA ILE A 65 4.06 -6.21 -2.47
C ILE A 65 5.58 -6.24 -2.45
N VAL A 66 6.14 -7.30 -1.86
CA VAL A 66 7.58 -7.51 -1.80
C VAL A 66 7.94 -8.86 -2.41
N LYS A 67 9.15 -8.98 -2.91
CA LYS A 67 9.61 -10.23 -3.53
C LYS A 67 9.67 -11.37 -2.52
N SER A 68 10.14 -11.07 -1.32
CA SER A 68 10.22 -12.04 -0.21
C SER A 68 10.05 -11.31 1.12
N LEU A 69 9.53 -12.03 2.12
CA LEU A 69 9.22 -11.47 3.43
C LEU A 69 10.46 -11.48 4.33
N THR A 70 11.44 -10.67 4.00
CA THR A 70 12.61 -10.43 4.83
C THR A 70 12.50 -9.06 5.48
N GLU A 71 13.06 -8.93 6.68
CA GLU A 71 13.06 -7.66 7.41
C GLU A 71 13.64 -6.52 6.55
N GLU A 72 14.78 -6.80 5.90
CA GLU A 72 15.46 -5.82 5.05
C GLU A 72 14.57 -5.33 3.91
N THR A 73 13.95 -6.24 3.17
CA THR A 73 13.10 -5.90 2.03
C THR A 73 11.84 -5.14 2.48
N ILE A 74 11.22 -5.58 3.56
CA ILE A 74 10.02 -4.94 4.11
C ILE A 74 10.35 -3.50 4.56
N GLU A 75 11.45 -3.32 5.27
CA GLU A 75 11.87 -1.99 5.72
C GLU A 75 12.17 -1.06 4.55
N GLN A 76 12.86 -1.54 3.52
CA GLN A 76 13.12 -0.76 2.31
C GLN A 76 11.83 -0.33 1.63
N ALA A 77 10.87 -1.23 1.50
CA ALA A 77 9.58 -0.91 0.89
C ALA A 77 8.81 0.13 1.70
N ILE A 78 8.74 -0.04 3.01
CA ILE A 78 8.04 0.88 3.90
C ILE A 78 8.70 2.27 3.87
N GLU A 79 10.02 2.35 3.92
CA GLU A 79 10.73 3.62 3.84
C GLU A 79 10.49 4.33 2.51
N ASN A 80 10.39 3.59 1.42
CA ASN A 80 10.05 4.15 0.12
C ASN A 80 8.65 4.77 0.13
N TYR A 81 7.66 4.06 0.70
CA TYR A 81 6.30 4.57 0.82
C TYR A 81 6.17 5.71 1.84
N ALA A 82 7.14 5.85 2.75
CA ALA A 82 7.14 6.92 3.74
C ALA A 82 7.74 8.23 3.23
N GLN A 83 8.23 8.29 1.99
CA GLN A 83 8.74 9.52 1.38
C GLN A 83 7.61 10.53 1.20
N GLU A 84 7.98 11.79 0.98
CA GLU A 84 7.01 12.88 0.78
C GLU A 84 6.02 13.00 1.93
N ASP A 85 6.54 13.03 3.15
CA ASP A 85 5.75 13.11 4.39
C ASP A 85 4.79 11.93 4.57
N ALA A 86 5.23 10.76 4.12
CA ALA A 86 4.46 9.52 4.16
C ALA A 86 3.12 9.64 3.42
N PHE A 87 3.09 10.41 2.32
CA PHE A 87 1.88 10.71 1.57
C PHE A 87 1.11 9.44 1.19
N TRP A 88 1.77 8.46 0.57
CA TRP A 88 1.11 7.26 0.10
C TRP A 88 0.62 6.38 1.25
N LEU A 89 1.42 6.24 2.31
CA LEU A 89 1.01 5.47 3.48
C LEU A 89 -0.23 6.07 4.14
N LYS A 90 -0.20 7.39 4.35
CA LYS A 90 -1.33 8.10 4.98
C LYS A 90 -2.58 8.04 4.13
N LEU A 91 -2.44 8.29 2.83
CA LEU A 91 -3.57 8.30 1.90
C LEU A 91 -4.24 6.92 1.82
N PHE A 92 -3.46 5.87 1.62
CA PHE A 92 -3.98 4.52 1.49
C PHE A 92 -4.62 4.03 2.79
N PHE A 93 -4.00 4.34 3.92
CA PHE A 93 -4.56 3.96 5.22
C PHE A 93 -5.91 4.63 5.47
N VAL A 94 -6.00 5.93 5.24
CA VAL A 94 -7.24 6.69 5.40
C VAL A 94 -8.32 6.19 4.44
N ALA A 95 -7.95 5.94 3.19
CA ALA A 95 -8.90 5.42 2.19
C ALA A 95 -9.47 4.06 2.59
N GLY A 96 -8.68 3.22 3.25
CA GLY A 96 -9.12 1.92 3.74
C GLY A 96 -9.98 1.97 4.99
N VAL A 97 -9.80 2.99 5.82
CA VAL A 97 -10.51 3.12 7.11
C VAL A 97 -11.78 3.95 6.97
N ASP A 98 -11.69 5.11 6.32
CA ASP A 98 -12.82 6.05 6.21
C ASP A 98 -12.75 6.82 4.90
N LYS A 99 -13.49 6.36 3.91
CA LYS A 99 -13.53 7.00 2.59
C LYS A 99 -14.15 8.40 2.61
N THR A 100 -14.91 8.73 3.64
CA THR A 100 -15.56 10.06 3.72
C THR A 100 -14.56 11.19 3.93
N VAL A 101 -13.35 10.89 4.39
CA VAL A 101 -12.26 11.86 4.53
C VAL A 101 -11.75 12.34 3.16
N ILE A 102 -11.93 11.52 2.12
CA ILE A 102 -11.51 11.85 0.76
C ILE A 102 -12.65 12.59 0.06
N ASP A 103 -12.36 13.82 -0.37
CA ASP A 103 -13.34 14.67 -1.06
C ASP A 103 -13.36 14.34 -2.54
N LEU A 104 -14.31 13.49 -2.95
CA LEU A 104 -14.47 13.10 -4.35
C LEU A 104 -14.83 14.27 -5.25
N ASP A 105 -15.56 15.28 -4.74
CA ASP A 105 -15.91 16.45 -5.55
C ASP A 105 -14.66 17.22 -5.97
N ARG A 106 -13.69 17.35 -5.06
CA ARG A 106 -12.40 17.98 -5.39
C ARG A 106 -11.61 17.15 -6.38
N ILE A 107 -11.62 15.84 -6.21
CA ILE A 107 -10.97 14.91 -7.15
C ILE A 107 -11.61 15.03 -8.52
N ASP A 108 -12.94 15.06 -8.60
CA ASP A 108 -13.67 15.20 -9.85
C ASP A 108 -13.34 16.50 -10.57
N LEU A 109 -13.23 17.61 -9.83
CA LEU A 109 -12.82 18.89 -10.42
C LEU A 109 -11.41 18.82 -10.98
N CYS A 110 -10.49 18.20 -10.25
CA CYS A 110 -9.12 18.00 -10.71
C CYS A 110 -9.08 17.14 -11.99
N LEU A 111 -9.84 16.06 -12.03
CA LEU A 111 -9.90 15.18 -13.19
C LEU A 111 -10.48 15.85 -14.40
N LYS A 112 -11.51 16.71 -14.22
CA LYS A 112 -12.07 17.52 -15.31
C LYS A 112 -11.05 18.48 -15.89
N GLU A 113 -10.25 19.14 -15.04
CA GLU A 113 -9.21 20.04 -15.48
C GLU A 113 -8.10 19.29 -16.24
N MET A 114 -7.70 18.12 -15.73
CA MET A 114 -6.73 17.28 -16.42
C MET A 114 -7.23 16.83 -17.78
N LYS A 115 -8.51 16.48 -17.88
CA LYS A 115 -9.14 16.10 -19.15
C LYS A 115 -9.11 17.26 -20.15
N ARG A 116 -9.43 18.47 -19.70
CA ARG A 116 -9.38 19.68 -20.53
C ARG A 116 -7.98 19.91 -21.09
N ILE A 117 -6.98 19.83 -20.23
CA ILE A 117 -5.57 20.01 -20.62
C ILE A 117 -5.17 18.94 -21.65
N ASN A 118 -5.51 17.69 -21.42
CA ASN A 118 -5.19 16.60 -22.32
C ASN A 118 -5.84 16.77 -23.69
N GLN A 119 -7.08 17.25 -23.73
CA GLN A 119 -7.78 17.54 -24.99
C GLN A 119 -7.09 18.65 -25.77
N GLU A 120 -6.66 19.72 -25.08
CA GLU A 120 -5.91 20.80 -25.72
C GLU A 120 -4.60 20.29 -26.32
N LEU A 121 -3.88 19.44 -25.62
CA LEU A 121 -2.62 18.85 -26.10
C LEU A 121 -2.85 17.95 -27.31
N LEU A 122 -3.94 17.20 -27.36
CA LEU A 122 -4.25 16.30 -28.46
C LEU A 122 -4.75 17.04 -29.70
N ASN A 123 -5.29 18.25 -29.55
CA ASN A 123 -5.83 19.04 -30.66
C ASN A 123 -4.81 20.00 -31.28
N ASP A 124 -3.63 20.09 -30.73
CA ASP A 124 -2.51 20.88 -31.28
C ASP A 124 -1.75 20.08 -32.39
#